data_74a1850cb54a209c2326d09f3aecc6a2
#
_entry.id   74a1850cb54a209c2326d09f3aecc6a2
#
_cell.length_a   1.000
_cell.length_b   1.000
_cell.length_c   1.000
_cell.angle_alpha   90.00
_cell.angle_beta   90.00
_cell.angle_gamma   90.00
#
_symmetry.space_group_name_H-M   'P 1'
#
loop_
_entity.id
_entity.type
_entity.pdbx_description
1 polymer ?
#
loop_
_entity_poly.entity_id
_entity_poly.type
_entity_poly.pdbx_seq_one_letter_code
_entity_poly.pdbx_strand_id
1 'polypeptide(L)'
;MDFHLTNEQQMLRKMYREFAENEVKPLAEEIDEEERFPMETVEKMAKLGMMGIYFPKEYGGAGGDVLSYAMCVEELAKVCGTTAVIVSAHTSLCCAPIFEHGTEAQKQKYLPDLLSGKKIGAFGLTEPGAGTDAQGQQTTAVLDESGE
;
A
#
# COMPACT_ATOMS: atom_id res chain seq x y z
N MET A 1 28.07 -4.49 9.46
CA MET A 1 26.72 -4.45 8.85
C MET A 1 26.27 -5.88 8.69
N ASP A 2 25.15 -6.27 9.25
CA ASP A 2 24.63 -7.64 9.16
C ASP A 2 23.48 -7.65 8.15
N PHE A 3 23.56 -8.54 7.16
CA PHE A 3 22.53 -8.71 6.10
C PHE A 3 21.66 -9.94 6.32
N HIS A 4 21.80 -10.60 7.46
CA HIS A 4 20.97 -11.75 7.80
C HIS A 4 19.60 -11.30 8.31
N LEU A 5 18.56 -11.94 7.80
CA LEU A 5 17.20 -11.73 8.28
C LEU A 5 17.04 -12.34 9.67
N THR A 6 16.32 -11.67 10.54
CA THR A 6 15.86 -12.23 11.81
C THR A 6 14.92 -13.41 11.58
N ASN A 7 14.71 -14.24 12.59
CA ASN A 7 13.75 -15.35 12.51
C ASN A 7 12.33 -14.85 12.17
N GLU A 8 11.92 -13.72 12.75
CA GLU A 8 10.63 -13.09 12.47
C GLU A 8 10.52 -12.65 11.01
N GLN A 9 11.54 -11.97 10.49
CA GLN A 9 11.60 -11.54 9.09
C GLN A 9 11.59 -12.72 8.11
N GLN A 10 12.29 -13.83 8.46
CA GLN A 10 12.25 -15.05 7.66
C GLN A 10 10.84 -15.66 7.63
N MET A 11 10.13 -15.68 8.77
CA MET A 11 8.75 -16.17 8.85
C MET A 11 7.79 -15.30 8.05
N LEU A 12 7.91 -13.97 8.14
CA LEU A 12 7.11 -13.02 7.36
C LEU A 12 7.36 -13.21 5.85
N ARG A 13 8.63 -13.29 5.44
CA ARG A 13 8.98 -13.54 4.03
C ARG A 13 8.38 -14.85 3.51
N LYS A 14 8.42 -15.91 4.31
CA LYS A 14 7.80 -17.19 3.96
C LYS A 14 6.29 -17.03 3.78
N MET A 15 5.62 -16.36 4.71
CA MET A 15 4.19 -16.09 4.63
C MET A 15 3.82 -15.29 3.36
N TYR A 16 4.56 -14.24 3.04
CA TYR A 16 4.33 -13.44 1.82
C TYR A 16 4.50 -14.27 0.56
N ARG A 17 5.53 -15.13 0.52
CA ARG A 17 5.76 -16.04 -0.61
C ARG A 17 4.63 -17.06 -0.76
N GLU A 18 4.22 -17.71 0.32
CA GLU A 18 3.12 -18.67 0.30
C GLU A 18 1.81 -18.01 -0.15
N PHE A 19 1.55 -16.80 0.33
CA PHE A 19 0.40 -16.01 -0.13
C PHE A 19 0.50 -15.69 -1.63
N ALA A 20 1.64 -15.21 -2.10
CA ALA A 20 1.85 -14.87 -3.50
C ALA A 20 1.64 -16.08 -4.42
N GLU A 21 2.21 -17.24 -4.08
CA GLU A 21 2.10 -18.46 -4.90
C GLU A 21 0.67 -19.06 -4.87
N ASN A 22 -0.02 -19.01 -3.73
CA ASN A 22 -1.30 -19.69 -3.59
C ASN A 22 -2.52 -18.83 -3.90
N GLU A 23 -2.44 -17.51 -3.65
CA GLU A 23 -3.59 -16.62 -3.74
C GLU A 23 -3.47 -15.59 -4.88
N VAL A 24 -2.26 -15.21 -5.27
CA VAL A 24 -2.02 -14.20 -6.31
C VAL A 24 -1.73 -14.85 -7.66
N LYS A 25 -0.80 -15.78 -7.70
CA LYS A 25 -0.35 -16.43 -8.93
C LYS A 25 -1.47 -17.07 -9.77
N PRO A 26 -2.46 -17.77 -9.15
CA PRO A 26 -3.53 -18.38 -9.92
C PRO A 26 -4.42 -17.38 -10.67
N LEU A 27 -4.45 -16.11 -10.23
CA LEU A 27 -5.28 -15.04 -10.81
C LEU A 27 -4.49 -14.08 -11.69
N ALA A 28 -3.14 -14.17 -11.69
CA ALA A 28 -2.28 -13.15 -12.30
C ALA A 28 -2.53 -12.97 -13.80
N GLU A 29 -2.69 -14.07 -14.56
CA GLU A 29 -2.95 -14.03 -15.99
C GLU A 29 -4.34 -13.46 -16.29
N GLU A 30 -5.37 -13.94 -15.60
CA GLU A 30 -6.76 -13.49 -15.76
C GLU A 30 -6.92 -11.99 -15.50
N ILE A 31 -6.37 -11.47 -14.38
CA ILE A 31 -6.50 -10.04 -14.05
C ILE A 31 -5.77 -9.13 -15.03
N ASP A 32 -4.69 -9.63 -15.65
CA ASP A 32 -3.94 -8.91 -16.69
C ASP A 32 -4.73 -8.87 -18.00
N GLU A 33 -5.26 -10.02 -18.44
CA GLU A 33 -6.06 -10.11 -19.67
C GLU A 33 -7.38 -9.34 -19.60
N GLU A 34 -8.05 -9.37 -18.44
CA GLU A 34 -9.33 -8.69 -18.22
C GLU A 34 -9.19 -7.22 -17.79
N GLU A 35 -7.95 -6.73 -17.57
CA GLU A 35 -7.64 -5.37 -17.09
C GLU A 35 -8.45 -5.02 -15.83
N ARG A 36 -8.69 -6.00 -14.93
CA ARG A 36 -9.52 -5.84 -13.74
C ARG A 36 -8.73 -5.66 -12.45
N PHE A 37 -9.33 -4.96 -11.49
CA PHE A 37 -8.76 -4.82 -10.15
C PHE A 37 -9.03 -6.08 -9.31
N PRO A 38 -7.99 -6.70 -8.68
CA PRO A 38 -8.12 -7.96 -7.94
C PRO A 38 -8.64 -7.74 -6.51
N MET A 39 -9.88 -7.32 -6.33
CA MET A 39 -10.45 -6.99 -5.02
C MET A 39 -10.40 -8.17 -4.05
N GLU A 40 -10.67 -9.39 -4.54
CA GLU A 40 -10.63 -10.63 -3.76
C GLU A 40 -9.24 -10.90 -3.15
N THR A 41 -8.18 -10.57 -3.88
CA THR A 41 -6.80 -10.68 -3.39
C THR A 41 -6.50 -9.59 -2.36
N VAL A 42 -6.95 -8.36 -2.62
CA VAL A 42 -6.76 -7.22 -1.71
C VAL A 42 -7.46 -7.46 -0.37
N GLU A 43 -8.67 -8.00 -0.37
CA GLU A 43 -9.39 -8.36 0.85
C GLU A 43 -8.65 -9.42 1.69
N LYS A 44 -7.99 -10.39 1.02
CA LYS A 44 -7.16 -11.39 1.70
C LYS A 44 -5.88 -10.76 2.27
N MET A 45 -5.21 -9.89 1.51
CA MET A 45 -4.05 -9.13 1.97
C MET A 45 -4.38 -8.25 3.18
N ALA A 46 -5.54 -7.60 3.18
CA ALA A 46 -6.02 -6.80 4.29
C ALA A 46 -6.16 -7.63 5.59
N LYS A 47 -6.76 -8.81 5.50
CA LYS A 47 -6.89 -9.74 6.65
C LYS A 47 -5.55 -10.20 7.23
N LEU A 48 -4.51 -10.22 6.42
CA LEU A 48 -3.13 -10.56 6.83
C LEU A 48 -2.30 -9.34 7.25
N GLY A 49 -2.90 -8.14 7.29
CA GLY A 49 -2.22 -6.92 7.68
C GLY A 49 -1.24 -6.36 6.65
N MET A 50 -1.30 -6.84 5.40
CA MET A 50 -0.38 -6.40 4.34
C MET A 50 -0.63 -4.97 3.86
N MET A 51 -1.79 -4.38 4.21
CA MET A 51 -2.11 -3.00 3.86
C MET A 51 -1.52 -1.97 4.83
N GLY A 52 -0.96 -2.41 5.97
CA GLY A 52 -0.43 -1.51 7.00
C GLY A 52 0.84 -2.00 7.68
N ILE A 53 1.75 -2.68 6.96
CA ILE A 53 2.86 -3.47 7.52
C ILE A 53 3.71 -2.70 8.53
N TYR A 54 4.26 -1.54 8.16
CA TYR A 54 5.21 -0.81 9.02
C TYR A 54 4.58 0.33 9.83
N PHE A 55 3.27 0.54 9.69
CA PHE A 55 2.59 1.59 10.46
C PHE A 55 2.30 1.15 11.90
N PRO A 56 2.29 2.11 12.86
CA PRO A 56 2.01 1.83 14.26
C PRO A 56 0.62 1.22 14.48
N LYS A 57 0.53 0.36 15.49
CA LYS A 57 -0.73 -0.30 15.88
C LYS A 57 -1.81 0.67 16.36
N GLU A 58 -1.42 1.83 16.89
CA GLU A 58 -2.34 2.89 17.34
C GLU A 58 -3.22 3.46 16.21
N TYR A 59 -2.74 3.38 14.95
CA TYR A 59 -3.51 3.75 13.76
C TYR A 59 -4.09 2.54 13.01
N GLY A 60 -3.98 1.34 13.57
CA GLY A 60 -4.45 0.11 12.93
C GLY A 60 -3.43 -0.60 12.05
N GLY A 61 -2.17 -0.18 12.06
CA GLY A 61 -1.08 -0.85 11.36
C GLY A 61 -0.61 -2.14 12.03
N ALA A 62 0.21 -2.93 11.34
CA ALA A 62 0.75 -4.19 11.87
C ALA A 62 1.93 -3.99 12.83
N GLY A 63 2.57 -2.81 12.84
CA GLY A 63 3.71 -2.50 13.71
C GLY A 63 5.02 -3.18 13.30
N GLY A 64 5.14 -3.59 12.06
CA GLY A 64 6.36 -4.14 11.47
C GLY A 64 7.39 -3.08 11.09
N ASP A 65 8.32 -3.44 10.23
CA ASP A 65 9.38 -2.56 9.74
C ASP A 65 9.34 -2.38 8.22
N VAL A 66 10.11 -1.41 7.72
CA VAL A 66 10.22 -1.11 6.28
C VAL A 66 10.81 -2.28 5.50
N LEU A 67 11.70 -3.08 6.10
CA LEU A 67 12.27 -4.26 5.46
C LEU A 67 11.20 -5.33 5.24
N SER A 68 10.34 -5.55 6.22
CA SER A 68 9.18 -6.46 6.10
C SER A 68 8.23 -6.01 4.98
N TYR A 69 7.98 -4.71 4.85
CA TYR A 69 7.22 -4.15 3.73
C TYR A 69 7.91 -4.39 2.38
N ALA A 70 9.21 -4.12 2.28
CA ALA A 70 9.98 -4.36 1.05
C ALA A 70 9.95 -5.85 0.64
N MET A 71 10.07 -6.76 1.59
CA MET A 71 9.96 -8.20 1.35
C MET A 71 8.57 -8.62 0.87
N CYS A 72 7.51 -8.00 1.39
CA CYS A 72 6.15 -8.24 0.92
C CYS A 72 6.01 -7.85 -0.55
N VAL A 73 6.42 -6.64 -0.92
CA VAL A 73 6.38 -6.16 -2.30
C VAL A 73 7.25 -7.03 -3.22
N GLU A 74 8.44 -7.44 -2.78
CA GLU A 74 9.33 -8.33 -3.53
C GLU A 74 8.66 -9.69 -3.83
N GLU A 75 8.09 -10.35 -2.83
CA GLU A 75 7.48 -11.67 -3.02
C GLU A 75 6.21 -11.60 -3.88
N LEU A 76 5.40 -10.55 -3.74
CA LEU A 76 4.24 -10.32 -4.61
C LEU A 76 4.67 -10.05 -6.07
N ALA A 77 5.69 -9.20 -6.28
CA ALA A 77 6.16 -8.82 -7.60
C ALA A 77 6.74 -9.99 -8.41
N LYS A 78 7.25 -11.03 -7.74
CA LYS A 78 7.74 -12.26 -8.42
C LYS A 78 6.64 -13.00 -9.17
N VAL A 79 5.38 -12.84 -8.78
CA VAL A 79 4.24 -13.53 -9.39
C VAL A 79 3.28 -12.60 -10.10
N CYS A 80 3.09 -11.37 -9.60
CA CYS A 80 2.19 -10.38 -10.19
C CYS A 80 2.63 -8.95 -9.84
N GLY A 81 3.12 -8.23 -10.85
CA GLY A 81 3.53 -6.83 -10.69
C GLY A 81 2.39 -5.92 -10.29
N THR A 82 1.20 -6.10 -10.84
CA THR A 82 -0.02 -5.34 -10.51
C THR A 82 -0.37 -5.44 -9.03
N THR A 83 -0.41 -6.65 -8.47
CA THR A 83 -0.72 -6.85 -7.05
C THR A 83 0.35 -6.23 -6.14
N ALA A 84 1.63 -6.32 -6.52
CA ALA A 84 2.71 -5.67 -5.78
C ALA A 84 2.59 -4.14 -5.79
N VAL A 85 2.23 -3.56 -6.95
CA VAL A 85 2.03 -2.10 -7.09
C VAL A 85 0.84 -1.61 -6.26
N ILE A 86 -0.24 -2.39 -6.15
CA ILE A 86 -1.37 -2.03 -5.28
C ILE A 86 -0.89 -1.82 -3.83
N VAL A 87 -0.15 -2.78 -3.26
CA VAL A 87 0.41 -2.65 -1.90
C VAL A 87 1.38 -1.49 -1.82
N SER A 88 2.27 -1.34 -2.81
CA SER A 88 3.27 -0.29 -2.85
C SER A 88 2.65 1.11 -2.91
N ALA A 89 1.74 1.35 -3.84
CA ALA A 89 1.10 2.65 -4.02
C ALA A 89 0.22 3.02 -2.82
N HIS A 90 -0.59 2.08 -2.33
CA HIS A 90 -1.40 2.27 -1.14
C HIS A 90 -0.54 2.69 0.07
N THR A 91 0.54 1.96 0.32
CA THR A 91 1.40 2.14 1.49
C THR A 91 2.26 3.40 1.39
N SER A 92 3.09 3.51 0.33
CA SER A 92 4.11 4.54 0.23
C SER A 92 3.62 5.86 -0.35
N LEU A 93 2.62 5.83 -1.22
CA LEU A 93 2.13 7.04 -1.89
C LEU A 93 0.87 7.64 -1.24
N CYS A 94 0.05 6.83 -0.58
CA CYS A 94 -1.14 7.32 0.10
C CYS A 94 -0.97 7.35 1.62
N CYS A 95 -0.72 6.21 2.27
CA CYS A 95 -0.68 6.13 3.73
C CYS A 95 0.52 6.87 4.34
N ALA A 96 1.71 6.73 3.74
CA ALA A 96 2.92 7.35 4.28
C ALA A 96 2.85 8.89 4.33
N PRO A 97 2.43 9.62 3.30
CA PRO A 97 2.29 11.08 3.39
C PRO A 97 1.30 11.52 4.47
N ILE A 98 0.19 10.80 4.64
CA ILE A 98 -0.78 11.10 5.72
C ILE A 98 -0.13 10.86 7.09
N PHE A 99 0.61 9.77 7.24
CA PHE A 99 1.29 9.43 8.49
C PHE A 99 2.43 10.43 8.82
N GLU A 100 3.24 10.81 7.84
CA GLU A 100 4.41 11.65 8.05
C GLU A 100 4.05 13.14 8.19
N HIS A 101 3.08 13.62 7.43
CA HIS A 101 2.78 15.05 7.30
C HIS A 101 1.39 15.46 7.78
N GLY A 102 0.49 14.51 8.00
CA GLY A 102 -0.85 14.80 8.51
C GLY A 102 -0.86 15.27 9.96
N THR A 103 -1.84 16.10 10.30
CA THR A 103 -2.15 16.40 11.70
C THR A 103 -2.66 15.15 12.42
N GLU A 104 -2.62 15.12 13.76
CA GLU A 104 -3.13 13.97 14.51
C GLU A 104 -4.60 13.67 14.20
N ALA A 105 -5.42 14.71 14.04
CA ALA A 105 -6.82 14.56 13.64
C ALA A 105 -6.98 13.90 12.27
N GLN A 106 -6.12 14.24 11.29
CA GLN A 106 -6.12 13.63 9.98
C GLN A 106 -5.65 12.17 10.04
N LYS A 107 -4.60 11.86 10.81
CA LYS A 107 -4.12 10.49 11.01
C LYS A 107 -5.22 9.61 11.58
N GLN A 108 -5.86 10.05 12.65
CA GLN A 108 -6.96 9.31 13.30
C GLN A 108 -8.19 9.17 12.39
N LYS A 109 -8.45 10.13 11.53
CA LYS A 109 -9.58 10.10 10.60
C LYS A 109 -9.39 9.13 9.44
N TYR A 110 -8.19 9.08 8.87
CA TYR A 110 -7.96 8.39 7.59
C TYR A 110 -7.20 7.07 7.71
N LEU A 111 -6.16 7.00 8.56
CA LEU A 111 -5.28 5.84 8.60
C LEU A 111 -5.98 4.54 9.04
N PRO A 112 -6.88 4.51 10.04
CA PRO A 112 -7.47 3.23 10.46
C PRO A 112 -8.22 2.50 9.33
N ASP A 113 -9.00 3.20 8.54
CA ASP A 113 -9.73 2.60 7.40
C ASP A 113 -8.78 2.17 6.27
N LEU A 114 -7.70 2.92 6.04
CA LEU A 114 -6.69 2.59 5.04
C LEU A 114 -5.83 1.39 5.49
N LEU A 115 -5.24 1.45 6.67
CA LEU A 115 -4.31 0.42 7.15
C LEU A 115 -4.97 -0.92 7.43
N SER A 116 -6.28 -0.92 7.73
CA SER A 116 -7.07 -2.15 7.81
C SER A 116 -7.49 -2.71 6.44
N GLY A 117 -7.27 -1.96 5.35
CA GLY A 117 -7.70 -2.33 4.01
C GLY A 117 -9.21 -2.19 3.76
N LYS A 118 -9.95 -1.57 4.67
CA LYS A 118 -11.37 -1.23 4.48
C LYS A 118 -11.54 -0.20 3.36
N LYS A 119 -10.55 0.69 3.21
CA LYS A 119 -10.41 1.62 2.09
C LYS A 119 -9.06 1.43 1.43
N ILE A 120 -9.03 1.63 0.12
CA ILE A 120 -7.80 1.55 -0.65
C ILE A 120 -7.39 2.97 -1.02
N GLY A 121 -6.12 3.29 -0.74
CA GLY A 121 -5.52 4.56 -1.08
C GLY A 121 -4.94 4.56 -2.49
N ALA A 122 -5.04 5.70 -3.15
CA ALA A 122 -4.40 6.00 -4.43
C ALA A 122 -3.72 7.36 -4.36
N PHE A 123 -2.87 7.66 -5.34
CA PHE A 123 -2.13 8.90 -5.42
C PHE A 123 -2.20 9.47 -6.83
N GLY A 124 -2.71 10.69 -6.95
CA GLY A 124 -2.76 11.44 -8.19
C GLY A 124 -1.79 12.62 -8.12
N LEU A 125 -0.68 12.56 -8.84
CA LEU A 125 0.36 13.59 -8.84
C LEU A 125 0.48 14.27 -10.19
N THR A 126 0.64 13.49 -11.26
CA THR A 126 0.98 13.98 -12.60
C THR A 126 -0.17 14.73 -13.25
N GLU A 127 0.13 15.90 -13.80
CA GLU A 127 -0.78 16.71 -14.62
C GLU A 127 -0.26 16.80 -16.06
N PRO A 128 -1.08 17.20 -17.04
CA PRO A 128 -0.62 17.34 -18.43
C PRO A 128 0.61 18.23 -18.61
N GLY A 129 0.77 19.25 -17.77
CA GLY A 129 1.90 20.19 -17.77
C GLY A 129 2.97 19.92 -16.70
N ALA A 130 2.79 18.93 -15.84
CA ALA A 130 3.65 18.69 -14.69
C ALA A 130 3.92 17.18 -14.49
N GLY A 131 4.96 16.67 -15.13
CA GLY A 131 5.49 15.32 -14.95
C GLY A 131 6.69 15.32 -14.01
N THR A 132 7.90 15.31 -14.58
CA THR A 132 9.16 15.37 -13.81
C THR A 132 9.25 16.64 -12.94
N ASP A 133 8.79 17.77 -13.47
CA ASP A 133 8.64 19.01 -12.68
C ASP A 133 7.31 18.99 -11.91
N ALA A 134 7.28 18.29 -10.79
CA ALA A 134 6.12 18.25 -9.91
C ALA A 134 5.79 19.60 -9.25
N GLN A 135 6.71 20.56 -9.25
CA GLN A 135 6.44 21.93 -8.77
C GLN A 135 5.63 22.76 -9.78
N GLY A 136 5.58 22.34 -11.04
CA GLY A 136 4.79 22.96 -12.09
C GLY A 136 3.29 22.65 -12.04
N GLN A 137 2.79 21.96 -11.01
CA GLN A 137 1.36 21.65 -10.86
C GLN A 137 0.50 22.89 -10.75
N GLN A 138 -0.66 22.85 -11.40
CA GLN A 138 -1.61 23.97 -11.49
C GLN A 138 -2.97 23.65 -10.86
N THR A 139 -3.22 22.42 -10.47
CA THR A 139 -4.46 22.04 -9.79
C THR A 139 -4.63 22.83 -8.49
N THR A 140 -5.79 23.43 -8.34
CA THR A 140 -6.13 24.21 -7.15
C THR A 140 -7.29 23.57 -6.41
N ALA A 141 -7.29 23.70 -5.09
CA ALA A 141 -8.43 23.35 -4.25
C ALA A 141 -9.12 24.64 -3.78
N VAL A 142 -10.41 24.74 -4.04
CA VAL A 142 -11.22 25.91 -3.62
C VAL A 142 -12.27 25.43 -2.65
N LEU A 143 -12.28 26.03 -1.45
CA LEU A 143 -13.30 25.75 -0.44
C LEU A 143 -14.65 26.30 -0.95
N ASP A 144 -15.65 25.45 -1.00
CA ASP A 144 -16.99 25.86 -1.40
C ASP A 144 -17.79 26.51 -0.24
N GLU A 145 -19.04 26.92 -0.51
CA GLU A 145 -19.91 27.57 0.50
C GLU A 145 -20.29 26.61 1.64
N SER A 146 -20.19 25.28 1.45
CA SER A 146 -20.43 24.26 2.50
C SER A 146 -19.22 24.04 3.40
N GLY A 147 -18.04 24.52 2.99
CA GLY A 147 -16.78 24.32 3.69
C GLY A 147 -16.10 22.99 3.36
N GLU A 148 -16.45 22.37 2.23
CA GLU A 148 -15.85 21.14 1.72
C GLU A 148 -14.94 21.40 0.50
#